data_43af8ca482d1784ddc19ff73e9ba6aca
#
_entry.id   43af8ca482d1784ddc19ff73e9ba6aca
#
_cell.length_a   1.000
_cell.length_b   1.000
_cell.length_c   1.000
_cell.angle_alpha   90.00
_cell.angle_beta   90.00
_cell.angle_gamma   90.00
#
_symmetry.space_group_name_H-M   'P 1'
#
loop_
_entity.id
_entity.type
_entity.pdbx_description
1 polymer ?
#
loop_
_entity_poly.entity_id
_entity_poly.type
_entity_poly.pdbx_seq_one_letter_code
_entity_poly.pdbx_strand_id
1 'polypeptide(L)'
;AYRRQRQMCIRDRSMPGAPFIYYGDEIGMRYVENLTSVEGGYGRTGSRSPMQWDDSVNAGFSSAPSEKLYIPLDGSADRPTAADQLADENSLLNEVKKLIKIRRSHKALESLGEIEFVFAEKNEYPFAYLRSAGDEKILVILNPSDKEVSFKCGYSPKEAVYVFGGDISVSGGSIAVPKCFAGFYRV
;
A
#
# COMPACT_ATOMS: atom_id res chain seq x y z
N ALA A 1 8.67 -0.95 8.95
CA ALA A 1 7.44 -0.16 8.79
C ALA A 1 7.12 0.09 7.31
N TYR A 2 8.03 0.62 6.54
CA TYR A 2 7.85 0.99 5.13
C TYR A 2 7.35 -0.16 4.22
N ARG A 3 7.88 -1.39 4.41
CA ARG A 3 7.45 -2.56 3.62
C ARG A 3 6.00 -2.97 3.92
N ARG A 4 5.59 -2.95 5.19
CA ARG A 4 4.22 -3.30 5.58
C ARG A 4 3.21 -2.30 5.04
N GLN A 5 3.52 -1.02 5.10
CA GLN A 5 2.66 0.04 4.58
C GLN A 5 2.50 -0.07 3.06
N ARG A 6 3.58 -0.33 2.32
CA ARG A 6 3.52 -0.59 0.87
C ARG A 6 2.61 -1.78 0.55
N GLN A 7 2.73 -2.89 1.27
CA GLN A 7 1.87 -4.08 1.05
C GLN A 7 0.40 -3.82 1.39
N MET A 8 0.11 -3.03 2.43
CA MET A 8 -1.25 -2.58 2.72
C MET A 8 -1.80 -1.72 1.58
N CYS A 9 -1.03 -0.76 1.08
CA CYS A 9 -1.41 0.05 -0.07
C CYS A 9 -1.72 -0.80 -1.31
N ILE A 10 -0.92 -1.83 -1.59
CA ILE A 10 -1.13 -2.75 -2.72
C ILE A 10 -2.44 -3.52 -2.55
N ARG A 11 -2.67 -4.13 -1.38
CA ARG A 11 -3.91 -4.85 -1.07
C ARG A 11 -5.13 -3.93 -1.22
N ASP A 12 -5.12 -2.79 -0.59
CA ASP A 12 -6.26 -1.88 -0.54
C ASP A 12 -6.64 -1.34 -1.93
N ARG A 13 -5.66 -1.20 -2.85
CA ARG A 13 -5.92 -0.77 -4.24
C ARG A 13 -6.35 -1.89 -5.16
N SER A 14 -6.27 -3.14 -4.73
CA SER A 14 -6.72 -4.31 -5.52
C SER A 14 -8.02 -4.94 -5.00
N MET A 15 -8.47 -4.58 -3.79
CA MET A 15 -9.75 -5.01 -3.23
C MET A 15 -10.94 -4.25 -3.87
N PRO A 16 -12.17 -4.84 -3.88
CA PRO A 16 -13.39 -4.13 -4.27
C PRO A 16 -13.73 -2.99 -3.30
N GLY A 17 -14.65 -2.12 -3.70
CA GLY A 17 -15.06 -0.96 -2.91
C GLY A 17 -14.18 0.26 -3.16
N ALA A 18 -14.34 1.30 -2.35
CA ALA A 18 -13.61 2.57 -2.43
C ALA A 18 -12.47 2.60 -1.42
N PRO A 19 -11.20 2.51 -1.86
CA PRO A 19 -10.08 2.62 -0.95
C PRO A 19 -9.92 4.07 -0.46
N PHE A 20 -9.79 4.24 0.86
CA PHE A 20 -9.47 5.53 1.46
C PHE A 20 -7.96 5.67 1.65
N ILE A 21 -7.44 6.86 1.38
CA ILE A 21 -6.08 7.27 1.73
C ILE A 21 -6.23 8.37 2.78
N TYR A 22 -5.75 8.14 3.98
CA TYR A 22 -5.60 9.21 4.95
C TYR A 22 -4.33 9.98 4.61
N TYR A 23 -4.36 11.32 4.74
CA TYR A 23 -3.21 12.15 4.38
C TYR A 23 -1.95 11.71 5.15
N GLY A 24 -0.85 11.63 4.43
CA GLY A 24 0.42 11.15 4.97
C GLY A 24 0.66 9.64 4.84
N ASP A 25 -0.39 8.82 4.65
CA ASP A 25 -0.22 7.38 4.38
C ASP A 25 0.57 7.16 3.10
N GLU A 26 0.34 7.99 2.08
CA GLU A 26 0.97 7.92 0.78
C GLU A 26 2.47 8.22 0.79
N ILE A 27 2.94 8.95 1.79
CA ILE A 27 4.37 9.23 1.99
C ILE A 27 4.96 8.47 3.17
N GLY A 28 4.15 7.70 3.90
CA GLY A 28 4.59 6.93 5.05
C GLY A 28 4.88 7.76 6.30
N MET A 29 4.09 8.81 6.54
CA MET A 29 4.19 9.56 7.80
C MET A 29 4.06 8.64 9.00
N ARG A 30 4.85 8.93 10.02
CA ARG A 30 4.89 8.13 11.25
C ARG A 30 3.94 8.69 12.29
N TYR A 31 3.41 7.82 13.13
CA TYR A 31 2.72 8.23 14.34
C TYR A 31 3.72 8.92 15.29
N VAL A 32 3.40 10.11 15.76
CA VAL A 32 4.22 10.85 16.72
C VAL A 32 3.80 10.44 18.14
N GLU A 33 4.70 9.77 18.85
CA GLU A 33 4.46 9.23 20.18
C GLU A 33 4.42 10.31 21.27
N ASN A 34 3.76 9.99 22.37
CA ASN A 34 3.76 10.79 23.60
C ASN A 34 3.21 12.21 23.48
N LEU A 35 2.35 12.48 22.51
CA LEU A 35 1.68 13.77 22.39
C LEU A 35 0.51 13.86 23.38
N THR A 36 0.45 15.00 24.08
CA THR A 36 -0.73 15.34 24.87
C THR A 36 -1.90 15.67 23.95
N SER A 37 -3.01 15.00 24.13
CA SER A 37 -4.21 15.29 23.37
C SER A 37 -4.77 16.65 23.75
N VAL A 38 -4.94 17.53 22.79
CA VAL A 38 -5.60 18.84 22.96
C VAL A 38 -7.12 18.73 22.92
N GLU A 39 -7.66 17.58 22.41
CA GLU A 39 -9.08 17.33 22.19
C GLU A 39 -9.70 16.33 23.18
N GLY A 40 -9.09 16.11 24.33
CA GLY A 40 -9.69 15.26 25.38
C GLY A 40 -9.31 13.77 25.33
N GLY A 41 -8.05 13.44 25.22
CA GLY A 41 -7.54 12.11 25.65
C GLY A 41 -7.64 10.97 24.66
N TYR A 42 -7.67 11.23 23.36
CA TYR A 42 -7.69 10.16 22.35
C TYR A 42 -6.26 9.80 21.88
N GLY A 43 -5.95 8.49 21.89
CA GLY A 43 -4.66 7.95 21.43
C GLY A 43 -4.37 8.12 19.93
N ARG A 44 -5.15 8.91 19.21
CA ARG A 44 -4.99 9.21 17.76
C ARG A 44 -4.31 10.55 17.46
N THR A 45 -3.95 11.32 18.48
CA THR A 45 -3.34 12.66 18.28
C THR A 45 -2.08 12.59 17.42
N GLY A 46 -1.23 11.60 17.64
CA GLY A 46 0.02 11.44 16.90
C GLY A 46 -0.13 11.06 15.42
N SER A 47 -1.29 10.56 14.99
CA SER A 47 -1.60 10.32 13.57
C SER A 47 -2.15 11.55 12.84
N ARG A 48 -2.29 12.67 13.54
CA ARG A 48 -2.84 13.93 13.01
C ARG A 48 -1.81 15.05 12.95
N SER A 49 -0.51 14.70 12.98
CA SER A 49 0.56 15.67 12.79
C SER A 49 0.42 16.38 11.42
N PRO A 50 0.91 17.62 11.29
CA PRO A 50 0.84 18.34 10.03
C PRO A 50 1.47 17.58 8.88
N MET A 51 0.89 17.70 7.67
CA MET A 51 1.43 17.11 6.45
C MET A 51 2.86 17.60 6.21
N GLN A 52 3.74 16.70 5.83
CA GLN A 52 5.16 16.94 5.57
C GLN A 52 5.40 17.14 4.07
N TRP A 53 5.33 18.39 3.60
CA TRP A 53 5.46 18.73 2.19
C TRP A 53 6.92 18.76 1.73
N ASP A 54 7.78 19.42 2.50
CA ASP A 54 9.19 19.64 2.18
C ASP A 54 10.03 19.91 3.45
N ASP A 55 11.28 20.33 3.29
CA ASP A 55 12.19 20.65 4.40
C ASP A 55 12.16 22.12 4.85
N SER A 56 11.23 22.91 4.36
CA SER A 56 11.06 24.30 4.79
C SER A 56 10.44 24.40 6.19
N VAL A 57 10.26 25.63 6.68
CA VAL A 57 9.67 25.90 8.00
C VAL A 57 8.36 25.15 8.15
N ASN A 58 8.19 24.44 9.26
CA ASN A 58 7.04 23.58 9.55
C ASN A 58 6.75 22.55 8.46
N ALA A 59 7.78 22.05 7.80
CA ALA A 59 7.66 21.11 6.68
C ALA A 59 6.78 21.61 5.53
N GLY A 60 6.79 22.91 5.26
CA GLY A 60 5.94 23.53 4.24
C GLY A 60 4.44 23.60 4.60
N PHE A 61 4.06 23.16 5.80
CA PHE A 61 2.65 23.14 6.22
C PHE A 61 2.11 24.50 6.60
N SER A 62 2.90 25.32 7.30
CA SER A 62 2.47 26.62 7.84
C SER A 62 3.63 27.58 8.00
N SER A 63 3.39 28.85 7.77
CA SER A 63 4.34 29.95 8.08
C SER A 63 4.23 30.47 9.53
N ALA A 64 3.36 29.91 10.37
CA ALA A 64 3.22 30.27 11.76
C ALA A 64 4.50 29.88 12.55
N PRO A 65 4.79 30.53 13.70
CA PRO A 65 5.80 30.02 14.62
C PRO A 65 5.53 28.56 15.02
N SER A 66 6.57 27.74 15.05
CA SER A 66 6.42 26.27 15.28
C SER A 66 5.73 25.93 16.61
N GLU A 67 5.91 26.76 17.63
CA GLU A 67 5.25 26.62 18.93
C GLU A 67 3.75 26.91 18.92
N LYS A 68 3.24 27.47 17.84
CA LYS A 68 1.80 27.73 17.62
C LYS A 68 1.11 26.66 16.79
N LEU A 69 1.82 25.64 16.32
CA LEU A 69 1.19 24.51 15.66
C LEU A 69 0.31 23.76 16.67
N TYR A 70 -0.92 23.44 16.22
CA TYR A 70 -1.90 22.72 17.05
C TYR A 70 -1.40 21.35 17.49
N ILE A 71 -0.72 20.62 16.60
CA ILE A 71 -0.02 19.38 16.85
C ILE A 71 1.40 19.55 16.28
N PRO A 72 2.45 19.16 17.02
CA PRO A 72 3.83 19.26 16.55
C PRO A 72 4.10 18.32 15.35
N LEU A 73 5.10 18.67 14.58
CA LEU A 73 5.65 17.83 13.53
C LEU A 73 6.42 16.63 14.09
N ASP A 74 6.62 15.60 13.26
CA ASP A 74 7.67 14.60 13.48
C ASP A 74 9.04 15.30 13.43
N GLY A 75 9.72 15.37 14.58
CA GLY A 75 11.04 16.00 14.74
C GLY A 75 12.21 15.14 14.28
N SER A 76 11.96 13.96 13.71
CA SER A 76 13.02 13.05 13.27
C SER A 76 13.73 13.60 12.02
N ALA A 77 15.06 13.47 11.99
CA ALA A 77 15.87 13.93 10.86
C ALA A 77 15.57 13.18 9.54
N ASP A 78 15.05 11.96 9.65
CA ASP A 78 14.67 11.08 8.53
C ASP A 78 13.15 11.05 8.29
N ARG A 79 12.42 12.09 8.73
CA ARG A 79 10.99 12.18 8.45
C ARG A 79 10.74 12.20 6.94
N PRO A 80 9.75 11.47 6.44
CA PRO A 80 9.44 11.48 5.01
C PRO A 80 8.81 12.83 4.61
N THR A 81 9.17 13.36 3.44
CA THR A 81 8.52 14.50 2.83
C THR A 81 7.90 14.15 1.48
N ALA A 82 6.87 14.89 1.07
CA ALA A 82 6.28 14.71 -0.25
C ALA A 82 7.29 15.09 -1.36
N ALA A 83 8.09 16.13 -1.14
CA ALA A 83 9.09 16.59 -2.11
C ALA A 83 10.16 15.53 -2.39
N ASP A 84 10.73 14.94 -1.35
CA ASP A 84 11.75 13.88 -1.51
C ASP A 84 11.17 12.66 -2.22
N GLN A 85 9.97 12.27 -1.85
CA GLN A 85 9.34 11.11 -2.45
C GLN A 85 8.87 11.34 -3.90
N LEU A 86 8.55 12.56 -4.28
CA LEU A 86 8.29 12.89 -5.68
C LEU A 86 9.55 12.76 -6.53
N ALA A 87 10.72 13.05 -5.96
CA ALA A 87 12.01 12.95 -6.64
C ALA A 87 12.54 11.51 -6.73
N ASP A 88 12.12 10.61 -5.86
CA ASP A 88 12.52 9.19 -5.85
C ASP A 88 11.47 8.32 -6.56
N GLU A 89 11.81 7.80 -7.74
CA GLU A 89 10.94 6.91 -8.53
C GLU A 89 10.52 5.64 -7.78
N ASN A 90 11.33 5.17 -6.83
CA ASN A 90 11.08 3.98 -6.02
C ASN A 90 10.39 4.29 -4.68
N SER A 91 9.95 5.52 -4.46
CA SER A 91 9.28 5.95 -3.25
C SER A 91 7.91 5.29 -3.06
N LEU A 92 7.40 5.35 -1.83
CA LEU A 92 6.04 4.91 -1.52
C LEU A 92 5.01 5.76 -2.28
N LEU A 93 5.21 7.06 -2.36
CA LEU A 93 4.30 7.98 -3.07
C LEU A 93 4.17 7.61 -4.55
N ASN A 94 5.29 7.39 -5.23
CA ASN A 94 5.27 7.01 -6.65
C ASN A 94 4.69 5.60 -6.85
N GLU A 95 4.90 4.69 -5.90
CA GLU A 95 4.24 3.38 -5.91
C GLU A 95 2.72 3.48 -5.76
N VAL A 96 2.23 4.32 -4.83
CA VAL A 96 0.80 4.58 -4.64
C VAL A 96 0.19 5.18 -5.91
N LYS A 97 0.85 6.15 -6.54
CA LYS A 97 0.41 6.75 -7.83
C LYS A 97 0.32 5.70 -8.93
N LYS A 98 1.30 4.80 -9.03
CA LYS A 98 1.31 3.69 -9.98
C LYS A 98 0.13 2.74 -9.77
N LEU A 99 -0.12 2.34 -8.52
CA LEU A 99 -1.24 1.47 -8.17
C LEU A 99 -2.60 2.10 -8.45
N ILE A 100 -2.76 3.40 -8.19
CA ILE A 100 -3.98 4.14 -8.53
C ILE A 100 -4.20 4.13 -10.06
N LYS A 101 -3.13 4.36 -10.84
CA LYS A 101 -3.21 4.32 -12.31
C LYS A 101 -3.60 2.92 -12.80
N ILE A 102 -2.99 1.87 -12.27
CA ILE A 102 -3.32 0.46 -12.59
C ILE A 102 -4.78 0.19 -12.28
N ARG A 103 -5.25 0.51 -11.07
CA ARG A 103 -6.65 0.31 -10.67
C ARG A 103 -7.64 0.98 -11.62
N ARG A 104 -7.35 2.21 -12.07
CA ARG A 104 -8.19 2.97 -12.99
C ARG A 104 -8.12 2.48 -14.44
N SER A 105 -7.10 1.72 -14.80
CA SER A 105 -6.90 1.17 -16.15
C SER A 105 -7.51 -0.22 -16.34
N HIS A 106 -7.98 -0.85 -15.27
CA HIS A 106 -8.49 -2.22 -15.27
C HIS A 106 -9.87 -2.29 -14.60
N LYS A 107 -10.91 -2.56 -15.38
CA LYS A 107 -12.29 -2.66 -14.87
C LYS A 107 -12.42 -3.71 -13.77
N ALA A 108 -11.71 -4.83 -13.90
CA ALA A 108 -11.68 -5.87 -12.87
C ALA A 108 -11.20 -5.35 -11.51
N LEU A 109 -10.32 -4.34 -11.44
CA LEU A 109 -9.82 -3.75 -10.20
C LEU A 109 -10.66 -2.57 -9.70
N GLU A 110 -11.65 -2.12 -10.43
CA GLU A 110 -12.56 -1.05 -9.99
C GLU A 110 -13.44 -1.49 -8.82
N SER A 111 -14.18 -0.52 -8.26
CA SER A 111 -14.96 -0.69 -7.04
C SER A 111 -16.02 -1.79 -7.13
N LEU A 112 -16.64 -1.94 -8.30
CA LEU A 112 -17.73 -2.90 -8.55
C LEU A 112 -17.25 -4.21 -9.19
N GLY A 113 -15.95 -4.37 -9.45
CA GLY A 113 -15.40 -5.64 -9.92
C GLY A 113 -15.64 -6.75 -8.89
N GLU A 114 -15.98 -7.93 -9.38
CA GLU A 114 -16.21 -9.11 -8.55
C GLU A 114 -14.91 -9.60 -7.89
N ILE A 115 -15.03 -10.37 -6.83
CA ILE A 115 -13.92 -11.00 -6.14
C ILE A 115 -14.24 -12.47 -5.86
N GLU A 116 -13.28 -13.34 -6.16
CA GLU A 116 -13.28 -14.77 -5.81
C GLU A 116 -11.99 -15.08 -5.05
N PHE A 117 -12.10 -15.64 -3.85
CA PHE A 117 -10.92 -16.04 -3.09
C PHE A 117 -10.35 -17.34 -3.63
N VAL A 118 -9.10 -17.32 -4.05
CA VAL A 118 -8.36 -18.48 -4.61
C VAL A 118 -7.57 -19.18 -3.52
N PHE A 119 -6.94 -18.43 -2.64
CA PHE A 119 -6.27 -18.93 -1.44
C PHE A 119 -6.35 -17.88 -0.33
N ALA A 120 -7.07 -18.20 0.74
CA ALA A 120 -7.35 -17.28 1.86
C ALA A 120 -7.47 -18.05 3.19
N GLU A 121 -6.49 -18.90 3.47
CA GLU A 121 -6.48 -19.71 4.69
C GLU A 121 -6.02 -18.88 5.90
N LYS A 122 -6.61 -19.19 7.06
CA LYS A 122 -6.31 -18.46 8.29
C LYS A 122 -4.86 -18.68 8.72
N ASN A 123 -4.12 -17.59 8.91
CA ASN A 123 -2.71 -17.57 9.31
C ASN A 123 -1.74 -18.21 8.29
N GLU A 124 -2.16 -18.38 7.05
CA GLU A 124 -1.33 -18.90 5.97
C GLU A 124 -1.18 -17.85 4.85
N TYR A 125 -0.12 -18.00 4.05
CA TYR A 125 0.17 -17.18 2.89
C TYR A 125 0.43 -18.10 1.67
N PRO A 126 0.25 -17.55 0.44
CA PRO A 126 -0.12 -16.18 0.12
C PRO A 126 -1.60 -15.89 0.39
N PHE A 127 -2.00 -14.65 0.37
CA PHE A 127 -3.37 -14.25 0.17
C PHE A 127 -3.59 -14.04 -1.33
N ALA A 128 -4.41 -14.87 -1.95
CA ALA A 128 -4.65 -14.83 -3.38
C ALA A 128 -6.13 -14.81 -3.73
N TYR A 129 -6.51 -13.94 -4.67
CA TYR A 129 -7.88 -13.79 -5.14
C TYR A 129 -7.93 -13.35 -6.59
N LEU A 130 -9.01 -13.71 -7.26
CA LEU A 130 -9.34 -13.27 -8.59
C LEU A 130 -10.24 -12.03 -8.53
N ARG A 131 -9.93 -11.02 -9.32
CA ARG A 131 -10.81 -9.90 -9.61
C ARG A 131 -11.32 -10.02 -11.03
N SER A 132 -12.63 -9.77 -11.25
CA SER A 132 -13.23 -9.89 -12.57
C SER A 132 -14.25 -8.80 -12.88
N ALA A 133 -14.34 -8.43 -14.16
CA ALA A 133 -15.38 -7.55 -14.70
C ALA A 133 -15.55 -7.84 -16.18
N GLY A 134 -16.70 -8.46 -16.56
CA GLY A 134 -16.91 -8.99 -17.91
C GLY A 134 -15.85 -10.04 -18.25
N ASP A 135 -15.15 -9.85 -19.36
CA ASP A 135 -14.10 -10.77 -19.82
C ASP A 135 -12.72 -10.53 -19.15
N GLU A 136 -12.56 -9.42 -18.44
CA GLU A 136 -11.29 -9.12 -17.78
C GLU A 136 -11.18 -9.86 -16.46
N LYS A 137 -10.09 -10.62 -16.30
CA LYS A 137 -9.77 -11.37 -15.09
C LYS A 137 -8.33 -11.09 -14.67
N ILE A 138 -8.16 -10.70 -13.41
CA ILE A 138 -6.84 -10.38 -12.81
C ILE A 138 -6.68 -11.20 -11.52
N LEU A 139 -5.70 -12.08 -11.52
CA LEU A 139 -5.27 -12.81 -10.33
C LEU A 139 -4.33 -11.93 -9.52
N VAL A 140 -4.70 -11.66 -8.28
CA VAL A 140 -3.91 -10.92 -7.31
C VAL A 140 -3.29 -11.90 -6.33
N ILE A 141 -1.97 -11.83 -6.13
CA ILE A 141 -1.22 -12.70 -5.21
C ILE A 141 -0.39 -11.82 -4.28
N LEU A 142 -0.57 -11.98 -2.96
CA LEU A 142 0.11 -11.19 -1.93
C LEU A 142 0.79 -12.12 -0.92
N ASN A 143 2.10 -12.02 -0.81
CA ASN A 143 2.86 -12.70 0.24
C ASN A 143 3.62 -11.68 1.11
N PRO A 144 3.02 -11.21 2.22
CA PRO A 144 3.68 -10.26 3.11
C PRO A 144 4.74 -10.90 4.02
N SER A 145 4.86 -12.23 4.02
CA SER A 145 5.80 -12.95 4.89
C SER A 145 7.26 -12.79 4.41
N ASP A 146 8.17 -13.11 5.28
CA ASP A 146 9.62 -13.13 5.02
C ASP A 146 10.12 -14.45 4.42
N LYS A 147 9.20 -15.34 4.03
CA LYS A 147 9.48 -16.67 3.47
C LYS A 147 8.85 -16.81 2.10
N GLU A 148 9.47 -17.63 1.25
CA GLU A 148 8.83 -18.15 0.07
C GLU A 148 7.72 -19.11 0.46
N VAL A 149 6.60 -19.07 -0.26
CA VAL A 149 5.43 -19.93 -0.03
C VAL A 149 4.93 -20.48 -1.36
N SER A 150 4.21 -21.60 -1.32
CA SER A 150 3.61 -22.19 -2.52
C SER A 150 2.16 -22.56 -2.26
N PHE A 151 1.33 -22.42 -3.28
CA PHE A 151 -0.08 -22.79 -3.21
C PHE A 151 -0.58 -23.37 -4.53
N LYS A 152 -1.61 -24.21 -4.47
CA LYS A 152 -2.30 -24.70 -5.66
C LYS A 152 -3.22 -23.63 -6.22
N CYS A 153 -3.16 -23.41 -7.52
CA CYS A 153 -3.95 -22.42 -8.21
C CYS A 153 -4.57 -22.98 -9.48
N GLY A 154 -5.90 -22.88 -9.61
CA GLY A 154 -6.63 -23.27 -10.81
C GLY A 154 -6.49 -22.28 -11.98
N TYR A 155 -5.89 -21.12 -11.75
CA TYR A 155 -5.66 -20.09 -12.75
C TYR A 155 -4.20 -20.07 -13.18
N SER A 156 -3.97 -19.83 -14.48
CA SER A 156 -2.62 -19.73 -15.04
C SER A 156 -2.26 -18.26 -15.26
N PRO A 157 -1.33 -17.68 -14.49
CA PRO A 157 -0.83 -16.33 -14.72
C PRO A 157 -0.21 -16.21 -16.11
N LYS A 158 -0.60 -15.19 -16.88
CA LYS A 158 -0.09 -14.93 -18.23
C LYS A 158 0.76 -13.67 -18.24
N GLU A 159 0.13 -12.53 -18.38
CA GLU A 159 0.76 -11.21 -18.45
C GLU A 159 0.77 -10.55 -17.08
N ALA A 160 1.92 -10.06 -16.66
CA ALA A 160 2.05 -9.28 -15.45
C ALA A 160 1.52 -7.84 -15.67
N VAL A 161 0.51 -7.46 -14.91
CA VAL A 161 -0.01 -6.09 -14.82
C VAL A 161 0.79 -5.28 -13.81
N TYR A 162 1.22 -5.94 -12.75
CA TYR A 162 2.01 -5.36 -11.67
C TYR A 162 2.82 -6.45 -10.97
N VAL A 163 4.06 -6.14 -10.63
CA VAL A 163 4.91 -7.03 -9.83
C VAL A 163 5.78 -6.21 -8.87
N PHE A 164 5.88 -6.68 -7.65
CA PHE A 164 6.76 -6.19 -6.61
C PHE A 164 7.37 -7.37 -5.82
N GLY A 165 8.67 -7.37 -5.61
CA GLY A 165 9.35 -8.33 -4.73
C GLY A 165 9.90 -9.59 -5.42
N GLY A 166 10.02 -9.61 -6.76
CA GLY A 166 10.59 -10.70 -7.54
C GLY A 166 9.58 -11.37 -8.46
N ASP A 167 9.89 -12.54 -8.98
CA ASP A 167 9.06 -13.28 -9.93
C ASP A 167 8.48 -14.54 -9.30
N ILE A 168 7.27 -14.91 -9.72
CA ILE A 168 6.64 -16.18 -9.36
C ILE A 168 7.17 -17.30 -10.26
N SER A 169 7.14 -18.55 -9.79
CA SER A 169 7.34 -19.72 -10.64
C SER A 169 6.09 -20.61 -10.63
N VAL A 170 5.72 -21.13 -11.80
CA VAL A 170 4.52 -21.95 -11.98
C VAL A 170 4.95 -23.35 -12.43
N SER A 171 4.54 -24.39 -11.70
CA SER A 171 4.84 -25.78 -12.03
C SER A 171 3.75 -26.70 -11.52
N GLY A 172 3.23 -27.59 -12.38
CA GLY A 172 2.27 -28.62 -11.98
C GLY A 172 0.97 -28.10 -11.34
N GLY A 173 0.51 -26.91 -11.73
CA GLY A 173 -0.67 -26.27 -11.11
C GLY A 173 -0.42 -25.64 -9.74
N SER A 174 0.83 -25.56 -9.33
CA SER A 174 1.27 -24.84 -8.12
C SER A 174 2.05 -23.60 -8.49
N ILE A 175 1.88 -22.53 -7.69
CA ILE A 175 2.60 -21.26 -7.85
C ILE A 175 3.49 -21.08 -6.62
N ALA A 176 4.81 -20.96 -6.84
CA ALA A 176 5.74 -20.53 -5.82
C ALA A 176 5.88 -19.00 -5.84
N VAL A 177 5.76 -18.40 -4.66
CA VAL A 177 5.64 -16.95 -4.47
C VAL A 177 6.77 -16.49 -3.56
N PRO A 178 7.64 -15.58 -4.02
CA PRO A 178 8.73 -15.05 -3.20
C PRO A 178 8.27 -14.40 -1.90
N LYS A 179 9.18 -14.23 -0.97
CA LYS A 179 8.98 -13.42 0.24
C LYS A 179 8.70 -11.96 -0.10
N CYS A 180 7.88 -11.30 0.71
CA CYS A 180 7.59 -9.88 0.56
C CYS A 180 7.08 -9.50 -0.84
N PHE A 181 6.24 -10.35 -1.42
CA PHE A 181 5.79 -10.29 -2.81
C PHE A 181 4.38 -9.71 -2.95
N ALA A 182 4.16 -9.03 -4.08
CA ALA A 182 2.83 -8.71 -4.60
C ALA A 182 2.81 -8.76 -6.12
N GLY A 183 1.82 -9.42 -6.71
CA GLY A 183 1.69 -9.53 -8.16
C GLY A 183 0.25 -9.52 -8.61
N PHE A 184 -0.03 -8.86 -9.74
CA PHE A 184 -1.31 -8.85 -10.45
C PHE A 184 -1.07 -9.39 -11.84
N TYR A 185 -1.80 -10.42 -12.23
CA TYR A 185 -1.61 -11.13 -13.50
C TYR A 185 -2.94 -11.29 -14.24
N ARG A 186 -2.94 -11.05 -15.53
CA ARG A 186 -4.04 -11.53 -16.38
C ARG A 186 -4.07 -13.06 -16.42
N VAL A 187 -5.25 -13.67 -16.46
CA VAL A 187 -5.44 -15.12 -16.50
C VAL A 187 -6.34 -15.55 -17.62
#